data_3367f2d63fbeec4568b42074566dd5cc
#
_entry.id   3367f2d63fbeec4568b42074566dd5cc
#
_cell.length_a   1.000
_cell.length_b   1.000
_cell.length_c   1.000
_cell.angle_alpha   90.00
_cell.angle_beta   90.00
_cell.angle_gamma   90.00
#
_symmetry.space_group_name_H-M   'P 1'
#
loop_
_entity.id
_entity.type
_entity.pdbx_description
1 polymer ?
#
loop_
_entity_poly.entity_id
_entity_poly.type
_entity_poly.pdbx_seq_one_letter_code
_entity_poly.pdbx_strand_id
1 'polypeptide(L)'
;MTDAEPIESSITPLISFLTFGGRVFARAMSRVAIEGAIDEIPREGPVILAANHASNLDGVVLGAWLTPGLGRRIHWLGKKELFAWPLVGWAAANGGVHPVDRGAADVEAFRLAQRILDEGHILFVFPEGTRSPDGSLQAAQDGLAVLALRTGAPIVPLAIAGSNRVWPRGQKLPHPGGHVTVRVGRPFRPTALLPAGTSRRTAKGLVTTMIMERIAALLPPSQRGAYTGTTPTSAAPPDDIRTPAPTES
;
A
#
# COMPACT_ATOMS: atom_id res chain seq x y z
N MET A 1 -16.15 23.23 -14.71
CA MET A 1 -15.36 22.01 -14.47
C MET A 1 -13.91 22.44 -14.61
N THR A 2 -13.19 22.66 -13.52
CA THR A 2 -11.77 22.95 -13.56
C THR A 2 -11.08 21.67 -14.01
N ASP A 3 -10.44 21.70 -15.18
CA ASP A 3 -9.58 20.64 -15.68
C ASP A 3 -8.44 20.44 -14.66
N ALA A 4 -8.62 19.45 -13.79
CA ALA A 4 -7.58 19.08 -12.84
C ALA A 4 -6.41 18.51 -13.66
N GLU A 5 -5.20 19.03 -13.44
CA GLU A 5 -4.00 18.51 -14.10
C GLU A 5 -3.90 16.98 -13.98
N PRO A 6 -3.47 16.28 -15.05
CA PRO A 6 -3.33 14.83 -15.02
C PRO A 6 -2.30 14.41 -13.96
N ILE A 7 -2.53 13.26 -13.35
CA ILE A 7 -1.61 12.71 -12.35
C ILE A 7 -0.36 12.19 -13.04
N GLU A 8 0.81 12.66 -12.60
CA GLU A 8 2.08 12.29 -13.20
C GLU A 8 2.40 10.80 -12.97
N SER A 9 2.57 10.04 -14.05
CA SER A 9 2.81 8.59 -14.02
C SER A 9 4.29 8.20 -14.10
N SER A 10 5.15 9.13 -14.54
CA SER A 10 6.54 8.84 -14.86
C SER A 10 7.44 8.70 -13.64
N ILE A 11 8.43 7.82 -13.73
CA ILE A 11 9.56 7.79 -12.81
C ILE A 11 10.60 8.80 -13.29
N THR A 12 10.64 9.96 -12.63
CA THR A 12 11.64 10.99 -12.94
C THR A 12 13.04 10.58 -12.46
N PRO A 13 14.12 11.17 -12.98
CA PRO A 13 15.47 10.99 -12.45
C PRO A 13 15.56 11.28 -10.94
N LEU A 14 14.78 12.25 -10.46
CA LEU A 14 14.72 12.58 -9.04
C LEU A 14 14.09 11.45 -8.22
N ILE A 15 13.01 10.84 -8.68
CA ILE A 15 12.42 9.66 -8.01
C ILE A 15 13.44 8.51 -7.97
N SER A 16 14.17 8.28 -9.06
CA SER A 16 15.23 7.28 -9.12
C SER A 16 16.35 7.57 -8.09
N PHE A 17 16.75 8.82 -7.97
CA PHE A 17 17.72 9.26 -6.95
C PHE A 17 17.18 9.06 -5.52
N LEU A 18 15.94 9.47 -5.25
CA LEU A 18 15.30 9.30 -3.94
C LEU A 18 15.15 7.83 -3.55
N THR A 19 14.74 6.97 -4.48
CA THR A 19 14.62 5.53 -4.23
C THR A 19 15.98 4.87 -4.01
N PHE A 20 17.02 5.29 -4.75
CA PHE A 20 18.38 4.85 -4.51
C PHE A 20 18.89 5.28 -3.12
N GLY A 21 18.74 6.55 -2.76
CA GLY A 21 19.09 7.06 -1.42
C GLY A 21 18.33 6.34 -0.30
N GLY A 22 17.03 6.08 -0.51
CA GLY A 22 16.21 5.28 0.41
C GLY A 22 16.74 3.85 0.58
N ARG A 23 17.21 3.21 -0.50
CA ARG A 23 17.84 1.87 -0.42
C ARG A 23 19.15 1.90 0.37
N VAL A 24 20.01 2.89 0.11
CA VAL A 24 21.27 3.06 0.84
C VAL A 24 20.98 3.26 2.31
N PHE A 25 20.08 4.18 2.65
CA PHE A 25 19.67 4.43 4.03
C PHE A 25 19.10 3.19 4.71
N ALA A 26 18.12 2.51 4.09
CA ALA A 26 17.51 1.33 4.67
C ALA A 26 18.52 0.17 4.88
N ARG A 27 19.46 -0.01 3.95
CA ARG A 27 20.53 -1.01 4.07
C ARG A 27 21.56 -0.66 5.14
N ALA A 28 21.82 0.62 5.36
CA ALA A 28 22.67 1.05 6.47
C ALA A 28 22.00 0.80 7.84
N MET A 29 20.66 0.85 7.89
CA MET A 29 19.88 0.66 9.11
C MET A 29 19.49 -0.79 9.37
N SER A 30 19.34 -1.62 8.33
CA SER A 30 18.85 -2.99 8.47
C SER A 30 19.21 -3.86 7.26
N ARG A 31 19.10 -5.19 7.44
CA ARG A 31 19.09 -6.12 6.31
C ARG A 31 17.69 -6.20 5.76
N VAL A 32 17.51 -5.77 4.51
CA VAL A 32 16.20 -5.77 3.84
C VAL A 32 16.09 -6.94 2.88
N ALA A 33 15.05 -7.74 3.04
CA ALA A 33 14.65 -8.82 2.12
C ALA A 33 13.27 -8.52 1.51
N ILE A 34 13.13 -8.84 0.23
CA ILE A 34 11.85 -8.75 -0.48
C ILE A 34 11.53 -10.13 -1.02
N GLU A 35 10.36 -10.64 -0.70
CA GLU A 35 9.92 -12.01 -0.98
C GLU A 35 8.50 -12.02 -1.59
N GLY A 36 8.17 -13.06 -2.33
CA GLY A 36 6.81 -13.33 -2.80
C GLY A 36 6.52 -12.92 -4.24
N ALA A 37 5.27 -12.58 -4.53
CA ALA A 37 4.70 -12.50 -5.87
C ALA A 37 4.91 -11.12 -6.56
N ILE A 38 6.11 -10.57 -6.53
CA ILE A 38 6.41 -9.24 -7.10
C ILE A 38 6.11 -9.19 -8.59
N ASP A 39 6.44 -10.26 -9.31
CA ASP A 39 6.26 -10.34 -10.76
C ASP A 39 4.79 -10.50 -11.16
N GLU A 40 3.92 -10.86 -10.21
CA GLU A 40 2.48 -10.95 -10.41
C GLU A 40 1.76 -9.59 -10.24
N ILE A 41 2.46 -8.55 -9.75
CA ILE A 41 1.87 -7.20 -9.64
C ILE A 41 1.60 -6.65 -11.05
N PRO A 42 0.36 -6.21 -11.36
CA PRO A 42 0.03 -5.68 -12.67
C PRO A 42 0.95 -4.52 -13.09
N ARG A 43 1.52 -4.62 -14.28
CA ARG A 43 2.42 -3.61 -14.84
C ARG A 43 1.68 -2.44 -15.48
N GLU A 44 0.38 -2.63 -15.76
CA GLU A 44 -0.49 -1.64 -16.39
C GLU A 44 -1.82 -1.53 -15.63
N GLY A 45 -2.54 -0.44 -15.87
CA GLY A 45 -3.83 -0.19 -15.25
C GLY A 45 -3.77 0.12 -13.75
N PRO A 46 -4.93 0.34 -13.13
CA PRO A 46 -5.02 0.69 -11.72
C PRO A 46 -4.63 -0.47 -10.81
N VAL A 47 -3.88 -0.18 -9.75
CA VAL A 47 -3.49 -1.16 -8.73
C VAL A 47 -3.53 -0.52 -7.35
N ILE A 48 -4.08 -1.23 -6.37
CA ILE A 48 -3.99 -0.85 -4.96
C ILE A 48 -2.94 -1.74 -4.29
N LEU A 49 -1.89 -1.14 -3.76
CA LEU A 49 -0.94 -1.80 -2.87
C LEU A 49 -1.37 -1.56 -1.43
N ALA A 50 -1.61 -2.61 -0.66
CA ALA A 50 -2.10 -2.50 0.72
C ALA A 50 -1.16 -3.22 1.69
N ALA A 51 -0.60 -2.50 2.68
CA ALA A 51 0.35 -3.05 3.65
C ALA A 51 0.00 -2.66 5.09
N ASN A 52 0.50 -3.44 6.08
CA ASN A 52 0.54 -3.01 7.47
C ASN A 52 1.49 -1.84 7.68
N HIS A 53 1.27 -1.06 8.75
CA HIS A 53 2.08 0.12 9.06
C HIS A 53 2.56 0.09 10.52
N ALA A 54 3.83 -0.20 10.72
CA ALA A 54 4.42 -0.40 12.04
C ALA A 54 5.62 0.53 12.35
N SER A 55 6.13 1.27 11.34
CA SER A 55 7.40 1.98 11.46
C SER A 55 7.46 3.26 10.64
N ASN A 56 8.34 4.17 11.03
CA ASN A 56 8.73 5.31 10.20
C ASN A 56 9.50 4.87 8.93
N LEU A 57 10.09 3.68 8.98
CA LEU A 57 10.90 3.12 7.89
C LEU A 57 10.05 2.51 6.77
N ASP A 58 8.77 2.18 7.02
CA ASP A 58 7.93 1.42 6.08
C ASP A 58 7.84 2.08 4.71
N GLY A 59 7.48 3.36 4.66
CA GLY A 59 7.36 4.10 3.40
C GLY A 59 8.68 4.18 2.63
N VAL A 60 9.81 4.31 3.35
CA VAL A 60 11.14 4.35 2.75
C VAL A 60 11.49 3.01 2.11
N VAL A 61 11.32 1.90 2.84
CA VAL A 61 11.61 0.56 2.32
C VAL A 61 10.69 0.22 1.15
N LEU A 62 9.38 0.38 1.32
CA LEU A 62 8.40 0.03 0.29
C LEU A 62 8.60 0.88 -0.97
N GLY A 63 8.74 2.19 -0.85
CA GLY A 63 8.98 3.09 -1.99
C GLY A 63 10.30 2.78 -2.69
N ALA A 64 11.37 2.57 -1.94
CA ALA A 64 12.70 2.34 -2.48
C ALA A 64 12.83 1.03 -3.29
N TRP A 65 12.09 -0.01 -2.93
CA TRP A 65 12.16 -1.30 -3.65
C TRP A 65 11.05 -1.49 -4.67
N LEU A 66 9.79 -1.10 -4.32
CA LEU A 66 8.66 -1.36 -5.20
C LEU A 66 8.65 -0.42 -6.42
N THR A 67 8.93 0.88 -6.25
CA THR A 67 8.89 1.84 -7.37
C THR A 67 9.80 1.41 -8.52
N PRO A 68 11.13 1.18 -8.32
CA PRO A 68 11.96 0.74 -9.43
C PRO A 68 11.72 -0.72 -9.84
N GLY A 69 11.27 -1.58 -8.92
CA GLY A 69 10.91 -2.97 -9.23
C GLY A 69 9.71 -3.07 -10.16
N LEU A 70 8.76 -2.16 -10.04
CA LEU A 70 7.57 -2.12 -10.88
C LEU A 70 7.76 -1.31 -12.17
N GLY A 71 8.77 -0.42 -12.22
CA GLY A 71 8.92 0.54 -13.31
C GLY A 71 7.78 1.56 -13.39
N ARG A 72 7.04 1.75 -12.29
CA ARG A 72 5.86 2.61 -12.21
C ARG A 72 5.93 3.50 -10.98
N ARG A 73 5.45 4.74 -11.12
CA ARG A 73 5.30 5.66 -9.99
C ARG A 73 4.20 5.14 -9.05
N ILE A 74 4.51 5.16 -7.76
CA ILE A 74 3.54 4.81 -6.71
C ILE A 74 3.07 6.10 -6.06
N HIS A 75 1.76 6.26 -5.93
CA HIS A 75 1.12 7.40 -5.28
C HIS A 75 0.72 7.03 -3.86
N TRP A 76 1.03 7.90 -2.92
CA TRP A 76 0.78 7.71 -1.49
C TRP A 76 -0.08 8.85 -0.95
N LEU A 77 -0.85 8.59 0.08
CA LEU A 77 -1.55 9.61 0.84
C LEU A 77 -0.82 9.86 2.16
N GLY A 78 -0.20 11.01 2.31
CA GLY A 78 0.57 11.39 3.49
C GLY A 78 -0.05 12.53 4.27
N LYS A 79 0.13 12.54 5.58
CA LYS A 79 -0.32 13.65 6.43
C LYS A 79 0.36 14.96 6.04
N LYS A 80 -0.36 16.09 6.05
CA LYS A 80 0.19 17.43 5.80
C LYS A 80 1.37 17.76 6.71
N GLU A 81 1.36 17.31 7.96
CA GLU A 81 2.44 17.57 8.92
C GLU A 81 3.78 16.94 8.49
N LEU A 82 3.75 15.90 7.64
CA LEU A 82 4.96 15.32 7.07
C LEU A 82 5.73 16.35 6.22
N PHE A 83 5.01 17.23 5.55
CA PHE A 83 5.57 18.23 4.64
C PHE A 83 6.14 19.45 5.37
N ALA A 84 5.87 19.60 6.67
CA ALA A 84 6.49 20.62 7.50
C ALA A 84 7.97 20.36 7.81
N TRP A 85 8.47 19.13 7.57
CA TRP A 85 9.86 18.75 7.76
C TRP A 85 10.62 18.98 6.45
N PRO A 86 11.57 19.93 6.34
CA PRO A 86 12.10 20.41 5.06
C PRO A 86 12.60 19.30 4.12
N LEU A 87 13.50 18.44 4.61
CA LEU A 87 14.06 17.36 3.79
C LEU A 87 13.07 16.22 3.54
N VAL A 88 12.32 15.83 4.57
CA VAL A 88 11.35 14.73 4.48
C VAL A 88 10.15 15.15 3.63
N GLY A 89 9.64 16.36 3.85
CA GLY A 89 8.53 16.91 3.07
C GLY A 89 8.88 17.10 1.60
N TRP A 90 10.09 17.61 1.33
CA TRP A 90 10.59 17.72 -0.04
C TRP A 90 10.71 16.34 -0.72
N ALA A 91 11.31 15.35 -0.04
CA ALA A 91 11.43 14.00 -0.56
C ALA A 91 10.07 13.33 -0.76
N ALA A 92 9.14 13.53 0.17
CA ALA A 92 7.78 13.00 0.08
C ALA A 92 7.02 13.58 -1.13
N ALA A 93 7.02 14.92 -1.28
CA ALA A 93 6.34 15.59 -2.38
C ALA A 93 6.84 15.10 -3.75
N ASN A 94 8.16 15.01 -3.90
CA ASN A 94 8.78 14.53 -5.14
C ASN A 94 8.69 12.99 -5.31
N GLY A 95 8.55 12.26 -4.22
CA GLY A 95 8.41 10.80 -4.20
C GLY A 95 7.00 10.26 -4.47
N GLY A 96 6.04 11.14 -4.82
CA GLY A 96 4.67 10.72 -5.13
C GLY A 96 3.73 10.68 -3.90
N VAL A 97 4.12 11.32 -2.79
CA VAL A 97 3.24 11.45 -1.62
C VAL A 97 2.38 12.70 -1.76
N HIS A 98 1.08 12.53 -1.71
CA HIS A 98 0.09 13.61 -1.77
C HIS A 98 -0.32 14.02 -0.36
N PRO A 99 -0.27 15.32 0.00
CA PRO A 99 -0.68 15.78 1.31
C PRO A 99 -2.20 15.63 1.49
N VAL A 100 -2.62 15.02 2.58
CA VAL A 100 -4.03 14.92 2.98
C VAL A 100 -4.23 15.41 4.40
N ASP A 101 -5.37 16.03 4.64
CA ASP A 101 -5.76 16.52 5.95
C ASP A 101 -6.65 15.48 6.64
N ARG A 102 -6.35 15.09 7.86
CA ARG A 102 -7.15 14.12 8.61
C ARG A 102 -8.18 14.87 9.45
N GLY A 103 -9.33 15.14 8.92
CA GLY A 103 -10.41 15.82 9.63
C GLY A 103 -11.61 16.02 8.74
N ALA A 104 -11.78 17.22 8.17
CA ALA A 104 -12.81 17.48 7.15
C ALA A 104 -12.48 16.84 5.78
N ALA A 105 -11.32 16.22 5.64
CA ALA A 105 -10.64 15.91 4.39
C ALA A 105 -10.73 14.45 3.95
N ASP A 106 -11.41 13.58 4.66
CA ASP A 106 -11.59 12.19 4.20
C ASP A 106 -12.23 12.14 2.80
N VAL A 107 -13.08 13.10 2.46
CA VAL A 107 -13.74 13.18 1.15
C VAL A 107 -12.75 13.60 0.05
N GLU A 108 -11.87 14.57 0.31
CA GLU A 108 -10.87 15.01 -0.69
C GLU A 108 -9.79 13.95 -0.89
N ALA A 109 -9.30 13.36 0.19
CA ALA A 109 -8.36 12.23 0.13
C ALA A 109 -8.96 11.05 -0.63
N PHE A 110 -10.25 10.74 -0.41
CA PHE A 110 -10.95 9.68 -1.12
C PHE A 110 -11.11 10.00 -2.61
N ARG A 111 -11.50 11.22 -2.97
CA ARG A 111 -11.62 11.67 -4.37
C ARG A 111 -10.27 11.61 -5.09
N LEU A 112 -9.20 12.05 -4.43
CA LEU A 112 -7.86 11.95 -4.99
C LEU A 112 -7.44 10.50 -5.19
N ALA A 113 -7.65 9.63 -4.20
CA ALA A 113 -7.36 8.19 -4.30
C ALA A 113 -8.14 7.54 -5.45
N GLN A 114 -9.41 7.89 -5.59
CA GLN A 114 -10.24 7.41 -6.70
C GLN A 114 -9.70 7.91 -8.04
N ARG A 115 -9.35 9.19 -8.17
CA ARG A 115 -8.79 9.75 -9.40
C ARG A 115 -7.47 9.08 -9.79
N ILE A 116 -6.57 8.82 -8.83
CA ILE A 116 -5.33 8.09 -9.07
C ILE A 116 -5.62 6.73 -9.74
N LEU A 117 -6.62 6.01 -9.24
CA LEU A 117 -6.99 4.70 -9.79
C LEU A 117 -7.74 4.81 -11.13
N ASP A 118 -8.64 5.79 -11.27
CA ASP A 118 -9.41 6.01 -12.51
C ASP A 118 -8.49 6.40 -13.68
N GLU A 119 -7.37 7.10 -13.39
CA GLU A 119 -6.31 7.41 -14.36
C GLU A 119 -5.32 6.24 -14.59
N GLY A 120 -5.58 5.07 -13.99
CA GLY A 120 -4.79 3.85 -14.22
C GLY A 120 -3.49 3.76 -13.43
N HIS A 121 -3.32 4.53 -12.35
CA HIS A 121 -2.09 4.55 -11.56
C HIS A 121 -2.09 3.59 -10.38
N ILE A 122 -0.92 3.47 -9.73
CA ILE A 122 -0.75 2.70 -8.50
C ILE A 122 -1.01 3.58 -7.29
N LEU A 123 -1.96 3.17 -6.45
CA LEU A 123 -2.19 3.78 -5.15
C LEU A 123 -1.67 2.86 -4.04
N PHE A 124 -0.86 3.41 -3.14
CA PHE A 124 -0.43 2.73 -1.93
C PHE A 124 -1.24 3.19 -0.72
N VAL A 125 -1.74 2.23 0.06
CA VAL A 125 -2.55 2.50 1.26
C VAL A 125 -2.07 1.65 2.42
N PHE A 126 -2.02 2.25 3.61
CA PHE A 126 -1.98 1.54 4.88
C PHE A 126 -3.41 1.46 5.44
N PRO A 127 -4.08 0.29 5.39
CA PRO A 127 -5.50 0.18 5.75
C PRO A 127 -5.79 0.57 7.20
N GLU A 128 -4.82 0.43 8.09
CA GLU A 128 -4.89 0.81 9.50
C GLU A 128 -5.07 2.34 9.69
N GLY A 129 -4.73 3.14 8.68
CA GLY A 129 -4.80 4.60 8.73
C GLY A 129 -3.79 5.26 9.68
N THR A 130 -3.08 4.53 10.50
CA THR A 130 -2.05 5.03 11.42
C THR A 130 -0.99 3.95 11.65
N ARG A 131 0.16 4.35 12.19
CA ARG A 131 1.21 3.39 12.59
C ARG A 131 0.80 2.66 13.85
N SER A 132 1.01 1.35 13.86
CA SER A 132 0.84 0.51 15.04
C SER A 132 1.73 0.99 16.20
N PRO A 133 1.24 1.00 17.44
CA PRO A 133 2.04 1.38 18.61
C PRO A 133 3.04 0.29 19.02
N ASP A 134 2.73 -0.98 18.78
CA ASP A 134 3.48 -2.15 19.25
C ASP A 134 4.04 -3.02 18.10
N GLY A 135 3.77 -2.65 16.85
CA GLY A 135 4.17 -3.39 15.67
C GLY A 135 3.21 -4.50 15.24
N SER A 136 2.11 -4.70 15.97
CA SER A 136 1.06 -5.66 15.61
C SER A 136 0.07 -5.03 14.62
N LEU A 137 -0.50 -5.85 13.72
CA LEU A 137 -1.51 -5.43 12.78
C LEU A 137 -2.77 -4.92 13.51
N GLN A 138 -3.17 -3.71 13.20
CA GLN A 138 -4.33 -3.04 13.79
C GLN A 138 -5.60 -3.25 12.94
N ALA A 139 -6.75 -2.93 13.50
CA ALA A 139 -7.99 -2.92 12.76
C ALA A 139 -7.94 -1.91 11.59
N ALA A 140 -8.51 -2.28 10.47
CA ALA A 140 -8.55 -1.42 9.29
C ALA A 140 -9.75 -0.46 9.32
N GLN A 141 -9.58 0.64 8.60
CA GLN A 141 -10.69 1.52 8.21
C GLN A 141 -11.31 1.03 6.90
N ASP A 142 -12.62 1.18 6.78
CA ASP A 142 -13.38 0.69 5.62
C ASP A 142 -13.15 1.48 4.30
N GLY A 143 -12.44 2.60 4.35
CA GLY A 143 -12.24 3.48 3.19
C GLY A 143 -11.61 2.77 2.00
N LEU A 144 -10.63 1.89 2.26
CA LEU A 144 -9.98 1.11 1.21
C LEU A 144 -10.93 0.12 0.55
N ALA A 145 -11.78 -0.55 1.32
CA ALA A 145 -12.78 -1.47 0.78
C ALA A 145 -13.79 -0.76 -0.12
N VAL A 146 -14.26 0.43 0.29
CA VAL A 146 -15.16 1.26 -0.52
C VAL A 146 -14.48 1.66 -1.83
N LEU A 147 -13.22 2.08 -1.78
CA LEU A 147 -12.44 2.47 -2.95
C LEU A 147 -12.29 1.31 -3.93
N ALA A 148 -11.89 0.13 -3.45
CA ALA A 148 -11.73 -1.07 -4.26
C ALA A 148 -13.05 -1.52 -4.92
N LEU A 149 -14.16 -1.45 -4.18
CA LEU A 149 -15.49 -1.76 -4.72
C LEU A 149 -15.96 -0.78 -5.79
N ARG A 150 -15.56 0.49 -5.70
CA ARG A 150 -15.94 1.53 -6.69
C ARG A 150 -15.13 1.48 -7.96
N THR A 151 -13.83 1.26 -7.84
CA THR A 151 -12.90 1.30 -8.98
C THR A 151 -12.70 -0.07 -9.64
N GLY A 152 -13.04 -1.17 -8.94
CA GLY A 152 -12.74 -2.52 -9.40
C GLY A 152 -11.25 -2.83 -9.48
N ALA A 153 -10.39 -1.95 -8.98
CA ALA A 153 -8.94 -2.13 -9.01
C ALA A 153 -8.51 -3.38 -8.24
N PRO A 154 -7.57 -4.17 -8.77
CA PRO A 154 -6.99 -5.29 -8.03
C PRO A 154 -6.20 -4.79 -6.82
N ILE A 155 -6.24 -5.56 -5.74
CA ILE A 155 -5.48 -5.29 -4.52
C ILE A 155 -4.33 -6.27 -4.43
N VAL A 156 -3.14 -5.76 -4.15
CA VAL A 156 -1.95 -6.54 -3.80
C VAL A 156 -1.70 -6.40 -2.31
N PRO A 157 -1.90 -7.46 -1.52
CA PRO A 157 -1.59 -7.43 -0.11
C PRO A 157 -0.06 -7.51 0.08
N LEU A 158 0.46 -6.67 0.94
CA LEU A 158 1.87 -6.67 1.32
C LEU A 158 1.99 -6.75 2.85
N ALA A 159 3.10 -7.30 3.31
CA ALA A 159 3.46 -7.24 4.72
C ALA A 159 4.88 -6.73 4.87
N ILE A 160 5.09 -5.83 5.84
CA ILE A 160 6.42 -5.43 6.26
C ILE A 160 6.62 -5.84 7.72
N ALA A 161 7.61 -6.70 7.95
CA ALA A 161 7.92 -7.25 9.26
C ALA A 161 9.30 -6.79 9.74
N GLY A 162 9.43 -6.56 11.04
CA GLY A 162 10.69 -6.20 11.69
C GLY A 162 11.08 -4.72 11.62
N SER A 163 10.44 -3.91 10.78
CA SER A 163 10.71 -2.47 10.64
C SER A 163 10.46 -1.69 11.93
N ASN A 164 9.49 -2.12 12.74
CA ASN A 164 9.17 -1.54 14.04
C ASN A 164 10.31 -1.67 15.06
N ARG A 165 11.23 -2.60 14.90
CA ARG A 165 12.43 -2.74 15.74
C ARG A 165 13.54 -1.77 15.32
N VAL A 166 13.56 -1.36 14.04
CA VAL A 166 14.54 -0.44 13.48
C VAL A 166 14.12 1.00 13.70
N TRP A 167 12.89 1.36 13.44
CA TRP A 167 12.42 2.73 13.63
C TRP A 167 10.96 2.76 14.12
N PRO A 168 10.73 2.44 15.40
CA PRO A 168 9.39 2.38 15.96
C PRO A 168 8.69 3.74 15.93
N ARG A 169 7.34 3.70 16.01
CA ARG A 169 6.52 4.90 16.15
C ARG A 169 6.97 5.74 17.35
N GLY A 170 7.08 7.05 17.18
CA GLY A 170 7.45 7.99 18.26
C GLY A 170 8.95 8.19 18.44
N GLN A 171 9.79 7.35 17.89
CA GLN A 171 11.23 7.53 17.91
C GLN A 171 11.67 8.57 16.86
N LYS A 172 12.58 9.47 17.26
CA LYS A 172 13.14 10.49 16.33
C LYS A 172 14.19 9.92 15.40
N LEU A 173 14.98 8.97 15.89
CA LEU A 173 16.09 8.36 15.14
C LEU A 173 15.89 6.84 15.04
N PRO A 174 16.34 6.22 13.94
CA PRO A 174 16.36 4.78 13.82
C PRO A 174 17.45 4.14 14.68
N HIS A 175 17.25 2.88 15.04
CA HIS A 175 18.25 2.04 15.68
C HIS A 175 18.83 1.09 14.63
N PRO A 176 20.12 1.19 14.30
CA PRO A 176 20.74 0.28 13.34
C PRO A 176 20.68 -1.17 13.79
N GLY A 177 20.49 -2.08 12.85
CA GLY A 177 20.47 -3.52 13.10
C GLY A 177 19.12 -4.16 12.78
N GLY A 178 19.08 -5.47 12.87
CA GLY A 178 17.87 -6.23 12.61
C GLY A 178 17.60 -6.57 11.14
N HIS A 179 16.47 -7.23 10.92
CA HIS A 179 16.03 -7.68 9.62
C HIS A 179 14.65 -7.06 9.33
N VAL A 180 14.50 -6.52 8.14
CA VAL A 180 13.23 -6.04 7.62
C VAL A 180 12.86 -6.91 6.42
N THR A 181 11.72 -7.58 6.50
CA THR A 181 11.23 -8.43 5.41
C THR A 181 9.94 -7.84 4.86
N VAL A 182 9.91 -7.59 3.55
CA VAL A 182 8.69 -7.26 2.80
C VAL A 182 8.23 -8.52 2.10
N ARG A 183 6.99 -8.94 2.34
CA ARG A 183 6.35 -10.02 1.62
C ARG A 183 5.25 -9.48 0.73
N VAL A 184 5.29 -9.89 -0.53
CA VAL A 184 4.30 -9.51 -1.55
C VAL A 184 3.39 -10.70 -1.78
N GLY A 185 2.10 -10.52 -1.50
CA GLY A 185 1.07 -11.52 -1.79
C GLY A 185 0.56 -11.42 -3.22
N ARG A 186 -0.25 -12.41 -3.61
CA ARG A 186 -0.86 -12.42 -4.94
C ARG A 186 -1.95 -11.36 -5.08
N PRO A 187 -2.03 -10.70 -6.24
CA PRO A 187 -3.11 -9.78 -6.54
C PRO A 187 -4.48 -10.48 -6.49
N PHE A 188 -5.50 -9.77 -6.05
CA PHE A 188 -6.87 -10.28 -6.07
C PHE A 188 -7.86 -9.15 -6.36
N ARG A 189 -9.01 -9.50 -6.98
CA ARG A 189 -10.13 -8.58 -7.19
C ARG A 189 -11.24 -8.89 -6.18
N PRO A 190 -11.52 -8.02 -5.21
CA PRO A 190 -12.54 -8.28 -4.19
C PRO A 190 -13.92 -8.53 -4.79
N THR A 191 -14.26 -7.81 -5.86
CA THR A 191 -15.55 -7.92 -6.54
C THR A 191 -15.83 -9.31 -7.11
N ALA A 192 -14.77 -10.03 -7.56
CA ALA A 192 -14.89 -11.39 -8.07
C ALA A 192 -15.10 -12.45 -6.97
N LEU A 193 -14.81 -12.11 -5.71
CA LEU A 193 -14.89 -13.00 -4.56
C LEU A 193 -16.16 -12.80 -3.72
N LEU A 194 -16.98 -11.80 -4.04
CA LEU A 194 -18.20 -11.52 -3.31
C LEU A 194 -19.34 -12.42 -3.82
N PRO A 195 -20.16 -13.00 -2.91
CA PRO A 195 -21.36 -13.70 -3.30
C PRO A 195 -22.32 -12.82 -4.09
N ALA A 196 -23.00 -13.39 -5.08
CA ALA A 196 -24.01 -12.66 -5.86
C ALA A 196 -25.11 -12.12 -4.94
N GLY A 197 -25.55 -10.89 -5.20
CA GLY A 197 -26.58 -10.22 -4.41
C GLY A 197 -26.11 -9.64 -3.06
N THR A 198 -24.79 -9.65 -2.78
CA THR A 198 -24.26 -9.05 -1.55
C THR A 198 -24.58 -7.55 -1.49
N SER A 199 -25.20 -7.11 -0.38
CA SER A 199 -25.49 -5.69 -0.18
C SER A 199 -24.20 -4.86 -0.06
N ARG A 200 -24.24 -3.58 -0.44
CA ARG A 200 -23.06 -2.68 -0.34
C ARG A 200 -22.48 -2.62 1.08
N ARG A 201 -23.33 -2.63 2.10
CA ARG A 201 -22.90 -2.60 3.51
C ARG A 201 -22.13 -3.87 3.87
N THR A 202 -22.68 -5.03 3.52
CA THR A 202 -22.04 -6.33 3.76
C THR A 202 -20.76 -6.47 2.95
N ALA A 203 -20.77 -6.10 1.67
CA ALA A 203 -19.64 -6.14 0.78
C ALA A 203 -18.44 -5.36 1.34
N LYS A 204 -18.68 -4.16 1.87
CA LYS A 204 -17.64 -3.34 2.50
C LYS A 204 -16.93 -4.08 3.63
N GLY A 205 -17.67 -4.65 4.58
CA GLY A 205 -17.09 -5.39 5.70
C GLY A 205 -16.33 -6.64 5.26
N LEU A 206 -16.90 -7.42 4.32
CA LEU A 206 -16.23 -8.59 3.76
C LEU A 206 -14.92 -8.24 3.07
N VAL A 207 -14.90 -7.19 2.26
CA VAL A 207 -13.68 -6.75 1.56
C VAL A 207 -12.62 -6.26 2.55
N THR A 208 -13.00 -5.48 3.59
CA THR A 208 -12.07 -5.07 4.65
C THR A 208 -11.44 -6.30 5.30
N THR A 209 -12.25 -7.29 5.67
CA THR A 209 -11.77 -8.55 6.26
C THR A 209 -10.83 -9.28 5.30
N MET A 210 -11.22 -9.46 4.03
CA MET A 210 -10.40 -10.12 3.01
C MET A 210 -9.01 -9.49 2.84
N ILE A 211 -8.94 -8.16 2.87
CA ILE A 211 -7.66 -7.42 2.77
C ILE A 211 -6.78 -7.73 3.98
N MET A 212 -7.35 -7.56 5.17
CA MET A 212 -6.59 -7.68 6.41
C MET A 212 -6.12 -9.10 6.69
N GLU A 213 -6.94 -10.10 6.40
CA GLU A 213 -6.55 -11.51 6.51
C GLU A 213 -5.40 -11.88 5.58
N ARG A 214 -5.40 -11.34 4.34
CA ARG A 214 -4.29 -11.56 3.39
C ARG A 214 -3.00 -10.88 3.83
N ILE A 215 -3.09 -9.68 4.39
CA ILE A 215 -1.92 -9.00 5.00
C ILE A 215 -1.42 -9.80 6.21
N ALA A 216 -2.33 -10.22 7.10
CA ALA A 216 -1.99 -11.01 8.28
C ALA A 216 -1.32 -12.34 7.92
N ALA A 217 -1.79 -13.01 6.86
CA ALA A 217 -1.21 -14.27 6.39
C ALA A 217 0.26 -14.15 5.97
N LEU A 218 0.68 -12.96 5.50
CA LEU A 218 2.06 -12.66 5.12
C LEU A 218 2.94 -12.26 6.33
N LEU A 219 2.32 -11.87 7.46
CA LEU A 219 3.05 -11.48 8.67
C LEU A 219 3.45 -12.70 9.52
N PRO A 220 4.55 -12.59 10.28
CA PRO A 220 4.86 -13.56 11.30
C PRO A 220 3.75 -13.58 12.37
N PRO A 221 3.47 -14.74 13.02
CA PRO A 221 2.36 -14.86 13.99
C PRO A 221 2.38 -13.78 15.08
N SER A 222 3.56 -13.39 15.56
CA SER A 222 3.75 -12.37 16.59
C SER A 222 3.35 -10.96 16.16
N GLN A 223 3.13 -10.70 14.87
CA GLN A 223 2.74 -9.37 14.35
C GLN A 223 1.31 -9.36 13.77
N ARG A 224 0.56 -10.45 13.85
CA ARG A 224 -0.81 -10.54 13.28
C ARG A 224 -1.87 -9.81 14.10
N GLY A 225 -1.60 -9.45 15.35
CA GLY A 225 -2.55 -8.75 16.22
C GLY A 225 -3.89 -9.50 16.35
N ALA A 226 -4.99 -8.80 16.12
CA ALA A 226 -6.34 -9.38 16.19
C ALA A 226 -6.61 -10.49 15.16
N TYR A 227 -5.73 -10.67 14.19
CA TYR A 227 -5.85 -11.67 13.10
C TYR A 227 -4.99 -12.93 13.34
N THR A 228 -4.58 -13.19 14.58
CA THR A 228 -3.68 -14.30 14.95
C THR A 228 -4.26 -15.68 14.60
N GLY A 229 -5.59 -15.82 14.55
CA GLY A 229 -6.29 -17.08 14.21
C GLY A 229 -6.49 -17.32 12.71
N THR A 230 -6.10 -16.39 11.85
CA THR A 230 -6.24 -16.56 10.40
C THR A 230 -5.21 -17.56 9.88
N THR A 231 -5.70 -18.73 9.53
CA THR A 231 -4.94 -19.66 8.69
C THR A 231 -4.80 -19.03 7.32
N PRO A 232 -3.59 -19.04 6.70
CA PRO A 232 -3.47 -18.62 5.32
C PRO A 232 -4.46 -19.44 4.51
N THR A 233 -5.52 -18.83 4.02
CA THR A 233 -6.34 -19.48 3.01
C THR A 233 -5.40 -19.73 1.85
N SER A 234 -5.01 -20.99 1.66
CA SER A 234 -4.39 -21.50 0.45
C SER A 234 -5.43 -21.38 -0.65
N ALA A 235 -5.74 -20.16 -1.02
CA ALA A 235 -6.48 -19.87 -2.20
C ALA A 235 -5.51 -19.98 -3.35
N ALA A 236 -5.51 -21.15 -3.99
CA ALA A 236 -5.21 -21.18 -5.41
C ALA A 236 -6.07 -20.09 -6.06
N PRO A 237 -5.51 -19.27 -6.95
CA PRO A 237 -6.28 -18.21 -7.58
C PRO A 237 -7.40 -18.85 -8.41
N PRO A 238 -8.59 -18.31 -8.43
CA PRO A 238 -9.39 -18.42 -9.63
C PRO A 238 -8.59 -17.77 -10.77
N ASP A 239 -8.50 -18.44 -11.89
CA ASP A 239 -7.79 -18.06 -13.14
C ASP A 239 -8.34 -16.78 -13.81
N ASP A 240 -8.66 -15.73 -13.07
CA ASP A 240 -9.46 -14.61 -13.57
C ASP A 240 -8.77 -13.25 -13.48
N ILE A 241 -7.47 -13.20 -13.78
CA ILE A 241 -6.77 -11.94 -14.11
C ILE A 241 -6.48 -11.86 -15.62
N ARG A 242 -7.25 -12.54 -16.44
CA ARG A 242 -7.17 -12.31 -17.89
C ARG A 242 -7.92 -11.01 -18.19
N THR A 243 -7.17 -10.02 -18.66
CA THR A 243 -7.70 -8.83 -19.32
C THR A 243 -8.77 -9.28 -20.33
N PRO A 244 -10.00 -8.75 -20.32
CA PRO A 244 -10.92 -9.00 -21.41
C PRO A 244 -10.26 -8.54 -22.71
N ALA A 245 -10.26 -9.41 -23.71
CA ALA A 245 -9.78 -9.07 -25.04
C ALA A 245 -10.54 -7.84 -25.57
N PRO A 246 -9.87 -6.93 -26.31
CA PRO A 246 -10.56 -5.81 -26.93
C PRO A 246 -11.66 -6.38 -27.85
N THR A 247 -12.89 -5.94 -27.62
CA THR A 247 -14.02 -6.19 -28.53
C THR A 247 -13.71 -5.47 -29.82
N GLU A 248 -13.37 -6.24 -30.86
CA GLU A 248 -13.36 -5.77 -32.22
C GLU A 248 -14.78 -5.37 -32.64
N SER A 249 -14.94 -4.15 -33.03
CA SER A 249 -16.10 -3.63 -33.78
C SER A 249 -15.65 -2.64 -34.82
#